data_a1c04b3c3d4ff6feda3e9b55547fe263
#
_entry.id   a1c04b3c3d4ff6feda3e9b55547fe263
#
_cell.length_a   1.000
_cell.length_b   1.000
_cell.length_c   1.000
_cell.angle_alpha   90.00
_cell.angle_beta   90.00
_cell.angle_gamma   90.00
#
_symmetry.space_group_name_H-M   'P 1'
#
loop_
_entity.id
_entity.type
_entity.pdbx_description
1 polymer ?
#
loop_
_entity_poly.entity_id
_entity_poly.type
_entity_poly.pdbx_seq_one_letter_code
_entity_poly.pdbx_strand_id
1 'polypeptide(L)'
;MAVLSAKNLAKSYKKRKVVTDVSLEVESGQIVGLLGPNGAGKTTSFYMIVGLVPRDEGTITIDNQDISILPMHSRSRMGIGYLPQEASIFRKLSVEDNIMAVLETRQELTREERQDKLEDLLEEFHIQHIRTSAGMALSGGERRRVEIARALAANPQFILLDEPFAGV
;
A
#
# COMPACT_ATOMS: atom_id res chain seq x y z
N MET A 1 1.20 20.98 -1.64
CA MET A 1 1.88 19.67 -1.67
C MET A 1 1.32 18.86 -0.53
N ALA A 2 0.95 17.59 -0.78
CA ALA A 2 0.46 16.74 0.28
C ALA A 2 1.61 16.24 1.16
N VAL A 3 1.37 16.10 2.47
CA VAL A 3 2.37 15.67 3.46
C VAL A 3 1.79 14.56 4.32
N LEU A 4 2.44 13.40 4.34
CA LEU A 4 2.19 12.32 5.29
C LEU A 4 3.21 12.45 6.43
N SER A 5 2.75 12.64 7.65
CA SER A 5 3.62 12.76 8.82
C SER A 5 3.22 11.76 9.90
N ALA A 6 4.21 11.08 10.44
CA ALA A 6 4.10 10.22 11.61
C ALA A 6 5.07 10.71 12.67
N LYS A 7 4.60 10.99 13.88
CA LYS A 7 5.40 11.58 14.96
C LYS A 7 5.33 10.76 16.23
N ASN A 8 6.49 10.43 16.78
CA ASN A 8 6.67 9.76 18.06
C ASN A 8 5.86 8.44 18.18
N LEU A 9 5.83 7.66 17.09
CA LEU A 9 5.12 6.39 17.08
C LEU A 9 5.78 5.40 18.03
N ALA A 10 4.98 4.80 18.92
CA ALA A 10 5.41 3.73 19.79
C ALA A 10 4.44 2.55 19.73
N LYS A 11 5.00 1.34 19.89
CA LYS A 11 4.24 0.09 19.96
C LYS A 11 4.91 -0.92 20.85
N SER A 12 4.11 -1.50 21.74
CA SER A 12 4.51 -2.60 22.61
C SER A 12 3.58 -3.79 22.41
N TYR A 13 4.13 -4.99 22.44
CA TYR A 13 3.38 -6.24 22.51
C TYR A 13 3.67 -6.91 23.85
N LYS A 14 2.65 -7.00 24.70
CA LYS A 14 2.78 -7.44 26.10
C LYS A 14 3.79 -6.52 26.82
N LYS A 15 4.94 -7.07 27.24
CA LYS A 15 6.01 -6.32 27.92
C LYS A 15 7.19 -5.91 27.03
N ARG A 16 7.14 -6.25 25.72
CA ARG A 16 8.22 -5.96 24.78
C ARG A 16 7.89 -4.73 23.95
N LYS A 17 8.71 -3.68 24.07
CA LYS A 17 8.69 -2.54 23.15
C LYS A 17 9.26 -2.97 21.80
N VAL A 18 8.49 -2.82 20.72
CA VAL A 18 8.89 -3.15 19.35
C VAL A 18 9.22 -1.89 18.58
N VAL A 19 8.48 -0.81 18.82
CA VAL A 19 8.74 0.53 18.30
C VAL A 19 8.75 1.46 19.51
N THR A 20 9.83 2.22 19.70
CA THR A 20 9.99 3.08 20.88
C THR A 20 9.64 4.52 20.61
N ASP A 21 10.17 5.07 19.50
CA ASP A 21 9.95 6.45 19.07
C ASP A 21 10.37 6.56 17.60
N VAL A 22 9.40 6.42 16.69
CA VAL A 22 9.64 6.57 15.26
C VAL A 22 8.90 7.79 14.76
N SER A 23 9.64 8.69 14.14
CA SER A 23 9.09 9.86 13.45
C SER A 23 9.59 9.87 12.01
N LEU A 24 8.68 10.12 11.07
CA LEU A 24 8.99 10.28 9.65
C LEU A 24 8.01 11.24 9.00
N GLU A 25 8.46 11.85 7.93
CA GLU A 25 7.64 12.74 7.10
C GLU A 25 7.95 12.50 5.64
N VAL A 26 6.93 12.50 4.81
CA VAL A 26 7.03 12.29 3.35
C VAL A 26 6.18 13.33 2.66
N GLU A 27 6.77 14.13 1.79
CA GLU A 27 6.05 15.06 0.92
C GLU A 27 5.74 14.43 -0.44
N SER A 28 4.71 14.94 -1.13
CA SER A 28 4.42 14.54 -2.51
C SER A 28 5.66 14.64 -3.39
N GLY A 29 5.96 13.55 -4.13
CA GLY A 29 7.11 13.46 -5.03
C GLY A 29 8.41 13.05 -4.35
N GLN A 30 8.44 12.86 -3.02
CA GLN A 30 9.60 12.35 -2.30
C GLN A 30 9.59 10.83 -2.19
N ILE A 31 10.79 10.26 -2.15
CA ILE A 31 11.03 8.86 -1.78
C ILE A 31 11.81 8.85 -0.47
N VAL A 32 11.23 8.25 0.56
CA VAL A 32 11.84 8.15 1.89
C VAL A 32 12.09 6.69 2.23
N GLY A 33 13.32 6.34 2.59
CA GLY A 33 13.71 4.99 3.00
C GLY A 33 13.74 4.83 4.52
N LEU A 34 12.98 3.86 5.04
CA LEU A 34 13.06 3.44 6.44
C LEU A 34 14.04 2.27 6.55
N LEU A 35 15.25 2.55 7.06
CA LEU A 35 16.33 1.57 7.15
C LEU A 35 16.50 1.08 8.58
N GLY A 36 16.99 -0.15 8.72
CA GLY A 36 17.29 -0.74 10.02
C GLY A 36 17.43 -2.27 9.94
N PRO A 37 18.01 -2.91 10.95
CA PRO A 37 18.16 -4.36 11.01
C PRO A 37 16.82 -5.09 11.08
N ASN A 38 16.85 -6.41 10.86
CA ASN A 38 15.66 -7.24 11.07
C ASN A 38 15.21 -7.16 12.54
N GLY A 39 13.90 -7.03 12.75
CA GLY A 39 13.32 -6.85 14.08
C GLY A 39 13.38 -5.42 14.65
N ALA A 40 13.88 -4.44 13.90
CA ALA A 40 13.91 -3.03 14.31
C ALA A 40 12.52 -2.34 14.34
N GLY A 41 11.45 -3.04 14.00
CA GLY A 41 10.09 -2.48 14.03
C GLY A 41 9.66 -1.78 12.74
N LYS A 42 10.40 -1.89 11.63
CA LYS A 42 10.07 -1.26 10.33
C LYS A 42 8.65 -1.62 9.87
N THR A 43 8.38 -2.90 9.70
CA THR A 43 7.05 -3.41 9.30
C THR A 43 5.97 -3.02 10.29
N THR A 44 6.25 -3.04 11.61
CA THR A 44 5.31 -2.59 12.63
C THR A 44 4.99 -1.10 12.48
N SER A 45 5.98 -0.26 12.17
CA SER A 45 5.78 1.16 11.90
C SER A 45 4.89 1.36 10.66
N PHE A 46 5.12 0.61 9.58
CA PHE A 46 4.25 0.62 8.41
C PHE A 46 2.81 0.19 8.77
N TYR A 47 2.65 -0.88 9.53
CA TYR A 47 1.33 -1.36 9.97
C TYR A 47 0.57 -0.32 10.80
N MET A 48 1.27 0.46 11.63
CA MET A 48 0.66 1.58 12.36
C MET A 48 0.22 2.69 11.40
N ILE A 49 1.05 3.03 10.39
CA ILE A 49 0.73 4.11 9.43
C ILE A 49 -0.41 3.71 8.51
N VAL A 50 -0.46 2.48 8.00
CA VAL A 50 -1.58 2.02 7.16
C VAL A 50 -2.85 1.67 7.94
N GLY A 51 -2.76 1.52 9.26
CA GLY A 51 -3.91 1.24 10.13
C GLY A 51 -4.23 -0.25 10.31
N LEU A 52 -3.28 -1.14 10.04
CA LEU A 52 -3.37 -2.58 10.33
C LEU A 52 -3.18 -2.89 11.81
N VAL A 53 -2.36 -2.10 12.49
CA VAL A 53 -2.06 -2.22 13.93
C VAL A 53 -2.29 -0.88 14.59
N PRO A 54 -3.01 -0.81 15.72
CA PRO A 54 -3.16 0.43 16.46
C PRO A 54 -1.83 0.80 17.12
N ARG A 55 -1.47 2.08 17.05
CA ARG A 55 -0.36 2.63 17.80
C ARG A 55 -0.69 2.71 19.29
N ASP A 56 0.32 2.69 20.14
CA ASP A 56 0.16 2.96 21.58
C ASP A 56 0.36 4.45 21.87
N GLU A 57 1.34 5.09 21.19
CA GLU A 57 1.64 6.53 21.31
C GLU A 57 1.93 7.14 19.93
N GLY A 58 1.97 8.47 19.89
CA GLY A 58 2.28 9.25 18.69
C GLY A 58 1.06 9.66 17.88
N THR A 59 1.29 10.34 16.76
CA THR A 59 0.24 10.84 15.85
C THR A 59 0.60 10.55 14.40
N ILE A 60 -0.41 10.37 13.57
CA ILE A 60 -0.28 10.19 12.13
C ILE A 60 -1.23 11.17 11.45
N THR A 61 -0.70 11.98 10.54
CA THR A 61 -1.49 13.00 9.83
C THR A 61 -1.25 12.96 8.33
N ILE A 62 -2.29 13.31 7.56
CA ILE A 62 -2.17 13.69 6.14
C ILE A 62 -2.65 15.14 6.04
N ASP A 63 -1.81 16.02 5.49
CA ASP A 63 -2.12 17.45 5.32
C ASP A 63 -2.66 18.11 6.62
N ASN A 64 -2.03 17.79 7.76
CA ASN A 64 -2.42 18.18 9.11
C ASN A 64 -3.75 17.58 9.62
N GLN A 65 -4.44 16.76 8.84
CA GLN A 65 -5.61 16.02 9.32
C GLN A 65 -5.15 14.77 10.08
N ASP A 66 -5.55 14.65 11.35
CA ASP A 66 -5.24 13.48 12.18
C ASP A 66 -6.02 12.25 11.70
N ILE A 67 -5.28 11.22 11.31
CA ILE A 67 -5.81 9.93 10.87
C ILE A 67 -5.49 8.80 11.84
N SER A 68 -4.90 9.10 12.97
CA SER A 68 -4.32 8.15 13.91
C SER A 68 -5.26 7.05 14.37
N ILE A 69 -6.56 7.36 14.50
CA ILE A 69 -7.58 6.41 14.96
C ILE A 69 -8.41 5.83 13.82
N LEU A 70 -8.21 6.32 12.59
CA LEU A 70 -8.98 5.85 11.44
C LEU A 70 -8.57 4.42 11.05
N PRO A 71 -9.54 3.57 10.70
CA PRO A 71 -9.25 2.23 10.21
C PRO A 71 -8.60 2.25 8.81
N MET A 72 -7.93 1.17 8.43
CA MET A 72 -7.17 1.04 7.18
C MET A 72 -7.99 1.47 5.95
N HIS A 73 -9.24 1.05 5.82
CA HIS A 73 -10.07 1.40 4.66
C HIS A 73 -10.35 2.89 4.54
N SER A 74 -10.46 3.61 5.67
CA SER A 74 -10.63 5.06 5.67
C SER A 74 -9.33 5.77 5.27
N ARG A 75 -8.18 5.29 5.76
CA ARG A 75 -6.86 5.81 5.37
C ARG A 75 -6.56 5.56 3.88
N SER A 76 -6.98 4.40 3.36
CA SER A 76 -6.86 4.10 1.93
C SER A 76 -7.65 5.09 1.08
N ARG A 77 -8.88 5.44 1.48
CA ARG A 77 -9.68 6.48 0.79
C ARG A 77 -9.07 7.88 0.89
N MET A 78 -8.23 8.13 1.87
CA MET A 78 -7.46 9.37 2.01
C MET A 78 -6.13 9.32 1.25
N GLY A 79 -5.88 8.27 0.48
CA GLY A 79 -4.75 8.18 -0.41
C GLY A 79 -3.52 7.44 0.14
N ILE A 80 -3.66 6.63 1.20
CA ILE A 80 -2.58 5.74 1.64
C ILE A 80 -2.70 4.39 0.95
N GLY A 81 -1.72 4.06 0.10
CA GLY A 81 -1.52 2.73 -0.48
C GLY A 81 -0.52 1.90 0.32
N TYR A 82 -0.68 0.58 0.26
CA TYR A 82 0.25 -0.35 0.90
C TYR A 82 0.52 -1.55 0.00
N LEU A 83 1.78 -1.84 -0.23
CA LEU A 83 2.25 -3.03 -0.93
C LEU A 83 3.03 -3.90 0.06
N PRO A 84 2.44 -5.01 0.55
CA PRO A 84 3.08 -5.90 1.50
C PRO A 84 4.24 -6.66 0.89
N GLN A 85 5.13 -7.18 1.75
CA GLN A 85 6.17 -8.11 1.37
C GLN A 85 5.59 -9.44 0.86
N GLU A 86 4.56 -9.94 1.54
CA GLU A 86 3.90 -11.20 1.17
C GLU A 86 2.96 -11.01 -0.04
N ALA A 87 2.77 -12.11 -0.77
CA ALA A 87 1.88 -12.12 -1.92
C ALA A 87 0.43 -11.77 -1.53
N SER A 88 -0.10 -10.73 -2.14
CA SER A 88 -1.43 -10.18 -1.85
C SER A 88 -2.45 -10.39 -2.97
N ILE A 89 -2.06 -11.05 -4.07
CA ILE A 89 -2.93 -11.24 -5.24
C ILE A 89 -4.17 -12.08 -4.92
N PHE A 90 -5.30 -11.75 -5.51
CA PHE A 90 -6.50 -12.60 -5.49
C PHE A 90 -6.28 -13.80 -6.41
N ARG A 91 -5.90 -14.91 -5.83
CA ARG A 91 -5.37 -16.10 -6.55
C ARG A 91 -6.32 -16.69 -7.60
N LYS A 92 -7.64 -16.60 -7.37
CA LYS A 92 -8.69 -17.18 -8.24
C LYS A 92 -9.20 -16.20 -9.31
N LEU A 93 -8.90 -14.92 -9.16
CA LEU A 93 -9.29 -13.89 -10.13
C LEU A 93 -8.25 -13.81 -11.25
N SER A 94 -8.70 -13.38 -12.45
CA SER A 94 -7.80 -13.03 -13.54
C SER A 94 -6.95 -11.80 -13.18
N VAL A 95 -5.93 -11.50 -13.98
CA VAL A 95 -5.14 -10.28 -13.85
C VAL A 95 -6.01 -9.04 -13.96
N GLU A 96 -6.86 -8.96 -15.00
CA GLU A 96 -7.76 -7.84 -15.18
C GLU A 96 -8.77 -7.70 -14.04
N ASP A 97 -9.34 -8.81 -13.55
CA ASP A 97 -10.27 -8.79 -12.41
C ASP A 97 -9.59 -8.37 -11.11
N ASN A 98 -8.32 -8.73 -10.90
CA ASN A 98 -7.53 -8.28 -9.76
C ASN A 98 -7.40 -6.75 -9.70
N ILE A 99 -7.20 -6.11 -10.85
CA ILE A 99 -7.07 -4.65 -10.97
C ILE A 99 -8.47 -4.01 -10.93
N MET A 100 -9.42 -4.55 -11.70
CA MET A 100 -10.78 -4.03 -11.76
C MET A 100 -11.47 -4.04 -10.40
N ALA A 101 -11.27 -5.07 -9.57
CA ALA A 101 -11.83 -5.14 -8.22
C ALA A 101 -11.45 -3.92 -7.35
N VAL A 102 -10.27 -3.33 -7.56
CA VAL A 102 -9.87 -2.09 -6.88
C VAL A 102 -10.45 -0.87 -7.57
N LEU A 103 -10.44 -0.80 -8.90
CA LEU A 103 -11.03 0.31 -9.66
C LEU A 103 -12.53 0.48 -9.36
N GLU A 104 -13.26 -0.63 -9.13
CA GLU A 104 -14.68 -0.60 -8.77
C GLU A 104 -14.95 0.04 -7.39
N THR A 105 -13.97 0.07 -6.50
CA THR A 105 -14.11 0.77 -5.20
C THR A 105 -14.06 2.29 -5.35
N ARG A 106 -13.61 2.80 -6.49
CA ARG A 106 -13.51 4.23 -6.81
C ARG A 106 -14.83 4.72 -7.38
N GLN A 107 -15.68 5.22 -6.50
CA GLN A 107 -17.06 5.66 -6.83
C GLN A 107 -17.08 6.89 -7.73
N GLU A 108 -16.01 7.68 -7.77
CA GLU A 108 -15.86 8.85 -8.62
C GLU A 108 -15.65 8.51 -10.10
N LEU A 109 -15.27 7.27 -10.42
CA LEU A 109 -15.03 6.84 -11.81
C LEU A 109 -16.28 6.24 -12.44
N THR A 110 -16.57 6.62 -13.67
CA THR A 110 -17.54 5.95 -14.53
C THR A 110 -17.04 4.56 -14.93
N ARG A 111 -17.91 3.77 -15.55
CA ARG A 111 -17.52 2.45 -16.08
C ARG A 111 -16.45 2.56 -17.18
N GLU A 112 -16.60 3.55 -18.05
CA GLU A 112 -15.66 3.79 -19.15
C GLU A 112 -14.30 4.20 -18.60
N GLU A 113 -14.24 5.16 -17.68
CA GLU A 113 -13.01 5.60 -17.05
C GLU A 113 -12.28 4.48 -16.29
N ARG A 114 -13.02 3.54 -15.67
CA ARG A 114 -12.41 2.35 -15.05
C ARG A 114 -11.78 1.44 -16.08
N GLN A 115 -12.44 1.25 -17.23
CA GLN A 115 -11.90 0.43 -18.32
C GLN A 115 -10.64 1.07 -18.92
N ASP A 116 -10.63 2.37 -19.16
CA ASP A 116 -9.46 3.09 -19.66
C ASP A 116 -8.29 2.96 -18.69
N LYS A 117 -8.53 3.17 -17.38
CA LYS A 117 -7.49 2.98 -16.36
C LYS A 117 -6.98 1.55 -16.23
N LEU A 118 -7.83 0.56 -16.48
CA LEU A 118 -7.40 -0.84 -16.53
C LEU A 118 -6.43 -1.05 -17.69
N GLU A 119 -6.76 -0.55 -18.91
CA GLU A 119 -5.89 -0.68 -20.07
C GLU A 119 -4.55 0.04 -19.85
N ASP A 120 -4.57 1.26 -19.30
CA ASP A 120 -3.36 2.03 -18.96
C ASP A 120 -2.45 1.24 -18.01
N LEU A 121 -3.00 0.66 -16.94
CA LEU A 121 -2.23 -0.13 -15.96
C LEU A 121 -1.69 -1.43 -16.56
N LEU A 122 -2.47 -2.11 -17.39
CA LEU A 122 -2.02 -3.32 -18.09
C LEU A 122 -0.84 -3.01 -19.02
N GLU A 123 -0.88 -1.88 -19.72
CA GLU A 123 0.18 -1.42 -20.61
C GLU A 123 1.43 -0.98 -19.83
N GLU A 124 1.28 -0.11 -18.84
CA GLU A 124 2.37 0.44 -18.02
C GLU A 124 3.21 -0.67 -17.36
N PHE A 125 2.54 -1.72 -16.88
CA PHE A 125 3.22 -2.85 -16.23
C PHE A 125 3.54 -4.01 -17.18
N HIS A 126 3.29 -3.87 -18.50
CA HIS A 126 3.56 -4.90 -19.52
C HIS A 126 2.94 -6.26 -19.17
N ILE A 127 1.66 -6.27 -18.77
CA ILE A 127 0.91 -7.46 -18.34
C ILE A 127 -0.34 -7.74 -19.21
N GLN A 128 -0.49 -7.06 -20.35
CA GLN A 128 -1.62 -7.28 -21.26
C GLN A 128 -1.71 -8.73 -21.74
N HIS A 129 -0.54 -9.35 -22.03
CA HIS A 129 -0.46 -10.72 -22.57
C HIS A 129 -0.93 -11.80 -21.58
N ILE A 130 -1.04 -11.48 -20.29
CA ILE A 130 -1.52 -12.36 -19.23
C ILE A 130 -2.85 -11.89 -18.62
N ARG A 131 -3.55 -10.95 -19.23
CA ARG A 131 -4.75 -10.30 -18.65
C ARG A 131 -5.81 -11.27 -18.18
N THR A 132 -6.02 -12.39 -18.89
CA THR A 132 -7.01 -13.43 -18.57
C THR A 132 -6.45 -14.55 -17.69
N SER A 133 -5.16 -14.54 -17.39
CA SER A 133 -4.52 -15.57 -16.55
C SER A 133 -4.96 -15.44 -15.11
N ALA A 134 -5.26 -16.56 -14.44
CA ALA A 134 -5.57 -16.57 -13.03
C ALA A 134 -4.34 -16.22 -12.17
N GLY A 135 -4.52 -15.47 -11.11
CA GLY A 135 -3.44 -15.04 -10.22
C GLY A 135 -2.55 -16.16 -9.69
N MET A 136 -3.11 -17.36 -9.51
CA MET A 136 -2.37 -18.54 -9.07
C MET A 136 -1.40 -19.11 -10.12
N ALA A 137 -1.61 -18.79 -11.40
CA ALA A 137 -0.80 -19.29 -12.51
C ALA A 137 0.40 -18.40 -12.83
N LEU A 138 0.51 -17.23 -12.21
CA LEU A 138 1.54 -16.24 -12.50
C LEU A 138 2.89 -16.62 -11.89
N SER A 139 3.96 -16.35 -12.63
CA SER A 139 5.33 -16.35 -12.09
C SER A 139 5.48 -15.29 -10.98
N GLY A 140 6.54 -15.38 -10.18
CA GLY A 140 6.79 -14.40 -9.11
C GLY A 140 6.88 -12.96 -9.61
N GLY A 141 7.58 -12.74 -10.72
CA GLY A 141 7.71 -11.41 -11.32
C GLY A 141 6.43 -10.86 -11.93
N GLU A 142 5.64 -11.68 -12.64
CA GLU A 142 4.34 -11.31 -13.17
C GLU A 142 3.37 -10.96 -12.04
N ARG A 143 3.32 -11.82 -11.02
CA ARG A 143 2.49 -11.58 -9.84
C ARG A 143 2.83 -10.25 -9.18
N ARG A 144 4.12 -9.94 -8.97
CA ARG A 144 4.55 -8.68 -8.36
C ARG A 144 4.13 -7.47 -9.18
N ARG A 145 4.23 -7.53 -10.51
CA ARG A 145 3.75 -6.46 -11.39
C ARG A 145 2.24 -6.24 -11.28
N VAL A 146 1.45 -7.30 -11.20
CA VAL A 146 0.00 -7.22 -11.00
C VAL A 146 -0.35 -6.64 -9.62
N GLU A 147 0.37 -7.01 -8.57
CA GLU A 147 0.17 -6.46 -7.22
C GLU A 147 0.48 -4.96 -7.16
N ILE A 148 1.52 -4.51 -7.85
CA ILE A 148 1.86 -3.07 -7.96
C ILE A 148 0.77 -2.33 -8.75
N ALA A 149 0.38 -2.83 -9.94
CA ALA A 149 -0.69 -2.25 -10.74
C ALA A 149 -1.99 -2.12 -9.93
N ARG A 150 -2.34 -3.16 -9.16
CA ARG A 150 -3.50 -3.15 -8.28
C ARG A 150 -3.39 -2.11 -7.15
N ALA A 151 -2.21 -1.96 -6.55
CA ALA A 151 -1.99 -0.95 -5.52
C ALA A 151 -2.14 0.47 -6.08
N LEU A 152 -1.68 0.71 -7.32
CA LEU A 152 -1.81 1.99 -8.00
C LEU A 152 -3.23 2.26 -8.54
N ALA A 153 -4.02 1.22 -8.81
CA ALA A 153 -5.42 1.37 -9.22
C ALA A 153 -6.26 2.16 -8.20
N ALA A 154 -5.91 2.09 -6.91
CA ALA A 154 -6.53 2.91 -5.86
C ALA A 154 -6.18 4.40 -5.94
N ASN A 155 -5.28 4.81 -6.83
CA ASN A 155 -4.75 6.17 -6.98
C ASN A 155 -4.21 6.76 -5.66
N PRO A 156 -3.26 6.09 -4.98
CA PRO A 156 -2.74 6.56 -3.71
C PRO A 156 -1.91 7.83 -3.89
N GLN A 157 -1.99 8.75 -2.91
CA GLN A 157 -1.10 9.91 -2.80
C GLN A 157 0.26 9.52 -2.20
N PHE A 158 0.23 8.55 -1.28
CA PHE A 158 1.39 7.95 -0.63
C PHE A 158 1.30 6.44 -0.72
N ILE A 159 2.40 5.79 -1.05
CA ILE A 159 2.47 4.33 -1.07
C ILE A 159 3.59 3.84 -0.15
N LEU A 160 3.26 2.93 0.74
CA LEU A 160 4.22 2.26 1.60
C LEU A 160 4.59 0.90 0.99
N LEU A 161 5.88 0.72 0.73
CA LEU A 161 6.43 -0.49 0.13
C LEU A 161 7.24 -1.24 1.19
N ASP A 162 6.75 -2.39 1.63
CA ASP A 162 7.45 -3.23 2.62
C ASP A 162 8.33 -4.24 1.90
N GLU A 163 9.64 -4.08 2.00
CA GLU A 163 10.66 -4.89 1.33
C GLU A 163 10.36 -5.16 -0.16
N PRO A 164 10.19 -4.12 -1.00
CA PRO A 164 9.66 -4.27 -2.36
C PRO A 164 10.53 -5.12 -3.28
N PHE A 165 11.79 -5.34 -2.94
CA PHE A 165 12.76 -6.13 -3.70
C PHE A 165 13.06 -7.49 -3.07
N ALA A 166 12.38 -7.88 -2.01
CA ALA A 166 12.56 -9.20 -1.41
C ALA A 166 12.21 -10.30 -2.42
N GLY A 167 13.16 -11.19 -2.67
CA GLY A 167 12.98 -12.32 -3.61
C GLY A 167 13.22 -11.99 -5.09
N VAL A 168 13.80 -10.83 -5.39
CA VAL A 168 14.29 -10.48 -6.73
C VAL A 168 15.75 -10.89 -6.89
#